data_bdc06ff6b64421b2edabeb19a4b3aa68
#
_entry.id   bdc06ff6b64421b2edabeb19a4b3aa68
#
_cell.length_a   1.000
_cell.length_b   1.000
_cell.length_c   1.000
_cell.angle_alpha   90.00
_cell.angle_beta   90.00
_cell.angle_gamma   90.00
#
_symmetry.space_group_name_H-M   'P 1'
#
loop_
_entity.id
_entity.type
_entity.pdbx_description
1 polymer ?
#
loop_
_entity_poly.entity_id
_entity_poly.type
_entity_poly.pdbx_seq_one_letter_code
_entity_poly.pdbx_strand_id
1 'polypeptide(L)'
;MKKRKWFACLMVLLFAGSIAGCAPSDGESISDTKGEITWETIGDDDMLLERPRVENGEICEIIDDMNFAHGFEISKFHSNSSGGIPLGYFDYDGKRAPGDYVWSVGQWGCKVNFLDALEKEGGYTREGGKIVYNDGSKILAIDATKTGNIRLAIKGSLEYGKNADGSWADRQDVTYNWPHNIIGQYLNCEDISDAKKIMMEVEYTVNSCERLPISPIDPAMHAGQFQWFISLTNINPESPSYNESMWFGFSMFDTRSQGGTPGGLAAYDGGKEDNTGMFIYMFSLENAASMDGNEITLPTAITGERRSVKVDILPFLKAGLKSAEKKGALQGATVADLMIGSTNIGLELPGSYDMDVQIHSMNMYKVL
;
A
#
# COMPACT_ATOMS: atom_id res chain seq x y z
N MET A 1 22.83 -20.61 -23.56
CA MET A 1 22.79 -19.98 -22.22
C MET A 1 23.43 -18.59 -22.31
N LYS A 2 22.64 -17.55 -22.50
CA LYS A 2 23.11 -16.13 -22.51
C LYS A 2 22.86 -15.57 -21.11
N LYS A 3 23.91 -15.26 -20.36
CA LYS A 3 23.85 -14.56 -19.07
C LYS A 3 23.34 -13.13 -19.35
N ARG A 4 22.11 -12.82 -18.96
CA ARG A 4 21.58 -11.43 -18.95
C ARG A 4 22.24 -10.68 -17.80
N LYS A 5 22.88 -9.57 -18.11
CA LYS A 5 23.42 -8.62 -17.13
C LYS A 5 22.27 -7.73 -16.66
N TRP A 6 22.01 -7.76 -15.37
CA TRP A 6 21.10 -6.84 -14.69
C TRP A 6 21.71 -5.45 -14.66
N PHE A 7 21.02 -4.48 -15.20
CA PHE A 7 21.28 -3.06 -14.96
C PHE A 7 20.29 -2.57 -13.91
N ALA A 8 20.75 -2.48 -12.67
CA ALA A 8 20.07 -1.71 -11.64
C ALA A 8 20.30 -0.22 -11.99
N CYS A 9 19.24 0.51 -12.30
CA CYS A 9 19.29 1.95 -12.48
C CYS A 9 19.45 2.62 -11.11
N LEU A 10 20.69 2.90 -10.72
CA LEU A 10 21.06 3.57 -9.48
C LEU A 10 20.98 5.08 -9.74
N MET A 11 19.87 5.73 -9.40
CA MET A 11 19.84 7.19 -9.22
C MET A 11 20.32 7.52 -7.81
N VAL A 12 21.60 7.84 -7.69
CA VAL A 12 22.20 8.42 -6.48
C VAL A 12 22.11 9.92 -6.60
N LEU A 13 21.24 10.56 -5.83
CA LEU A 13 21.31 11.98 -5.53
C LEU A 13 21.80 12.15 -4.10
N LEU A 14 23.07 12.53 -3.96
CA LEU A 14 23.69 12.92 -2.70
C LEU A 14 23.21 14.32 -2.30
N PHE A 15 22.50 14.43 -1.20
CA PHE A 15 22.40 15.66 -0.43
C PHE A 15 22.81 15.39 1.03
N ALA A 16 23.92 15.98 1.41
CA ALA A 16 24.39 16.02 2.78
C ALA A 16 23.62 17.12 3.53
N GLY A 17 22.85 16.75 4.52
CA GLY A 17 22.15 17.65 5.44
C GLY A 17 22.39 17.24 6.89
N SER A 18 22.81 18.19 7.67
CA SER A 18 23.37 18.11 9.04
C SER A 18 22.42 17.48 10.05
N ILE A 19 22.97 16.59 10.87
CA ILE A 19 22.33 15.95 12.02
C ILE A 19 22.33 16.96 13.18
N ALA A 20 21.15 17.39 13.63
CA ALA A 20 20.95 17.96 14.96
C ALA A 20 20.25 16.90 15.82
N GLY A 21 21.00 16.32 16.77
CA GLY A 21 20.49 15.33 17.70
C GLY A 21 19.54 15.98 18.73
N CYS A 22 18.36 15.38 18.92
CA CYS A 22 17.54 15.58 20.11
C CYS A 22 17.68 14.35 21.01
N ALA A 23 18.05 14.59 22.27
CA ALA A 23 18.13 13.59 23.31
C ALA A 23 16.75 13.07 23.71
N PRO A 24 16.63 11.80 24.18
CA PRO A 24 15.35 11.24 24.60
C PRO A 24 14.90 11.88 25.92
N SER A 25 13.66 12.33 25.99
CA SER A 25 12.99 12.71 27.22
C SER A 25 12.38 11.48 27.89
N ASP A 26 12.55 11.42 29.19
CA ASP A 26 12.16 10.33 30.08
C ASP A 26 10.67 9.96 29.94
N GLY A 27 10.44 8.64 29.93
CA GLY A 27 9.13 8.07 29.72
C GLY A 27 8.17 8.23 30.89
N GLU A 28 7.02 8.79 30.64
CA GLU A 28 5.83 8.52 31.44
C GLU A 28 5.15 7.25 30.91
N SER A 29 4.87 6.34 31.83
CA SER A 29 4.17 5.08 31.55
C SER A 29 2.76 5.36 31.04
N ILE A 30 2.54 5.17 29.76
CA ILE A 30 1.22 5.16 29.15
C ILE A 30 0.50 3.91 29.67
N SER A 31 -0.62 4.11 30.36
CA SER A 31 -1.49 3.01 30.78
C SER A 31 -1.96 2.24 29.54
N ASP A 32 -1.50 1.01 29.44
CA ASP A 32 -1.84 0.05 28.40
C ASP A 32 -3.35 -0.28 28.41
N THR A 33 -4.12 0.42 27.61
CA THR A 33 -5.29 -0.23 27.02
C THR A 33 -4.81 -0.96 25.76
N LYS A 34 -4.11 -2.07 25.97
CA LYS A 34 -3.95 -3.08 24.93
C LYS A 34 -5.34 -3.59 24.60
N GLY A 35 -5.96 -3.05 23.56
CA GLY A 35 -7.06 -3.73 22.92
C GLY A 35 -6.49 -5.07 22.44
N GLU A 36 -6.84 -6.16 23.06
CA GLU A 36 -6.47 -7.49 22.62
C GLU A 36 -7.00 -7.67 21.20
N ILE A 37 -6.09 -7.87 20.24
CA ILE A 37 -6.48 -8.30 18.90
C ILE A 37 -6.84 -9.76 19.03
N THR A 38 -8.14 -10.04 19.15
CA THR A 38 -8.63 -11.39 19.04
C THR A 38 -8.89 -11.73 17.58
N TRP A 39 -8.60 -12.96 17.18
CA TRP A 39 -8.90 -13.43 15.84
C TRP A 39 -10.40 -13.45 15.52
N GLU A 40 -11.25 -13.38 16.53
CA GLU A 40 -12.70 -13.21 16.42
C GLU A 40 -13.10 -11.90 15.74
N THR A 41 -12.23 -10.87 15.79
CA THR A 41 -12.43 -9.60 15.05
C THR A 41 -11.96 -9.68 13.59
N ILE A 42 -11.25 -10.75 13.22
CA ILE A 42 -10.89 -11.06 11.84
C ILE A 42 -11.95 -12.05 11.35
N GLY A 43 -13.05 -11.55 10.79
CA GLY A 43 -14.22 -12.33 10.43
C GLY A 43 -13.92 -13.65 9.70
N ASP A 44 -14.58 -14.72 10.11
CA ASP A 44 -14.53 -16.04 9.45
C ASP A 44 -15.50 -16.15 8.27
N ASP A 45 -16.04 -15.01 7.82
CA ASP A 45 -17.04 -14.98 6.77
C ASP A 45 -16.56 -15.55 5.44
N ASP A 46 -17.46 -16.17 4.71
CA ASP A 46 -17.24 -16.66 3.36
C ASP A 46 -16.76 -15.51 2.44
N MET A 47 -15.82 -15.82 1.54
CA MET A 47 -15.33 -14.84 0.57
C MET A 47 -16.47 -14.39 -0.35
N LEU A 48 -16.68 -13.08 -0.51
CA LEU A 48 -17.67 -12.54 -1.45
C LEU A 48 -17.21 -12.70 -2.90
N LEU A 49 -15.92 -12.67 -3.12
CA LEU A 49 -15.33 -12.86 -4.44
C LEU A 49 -15.06 -14.34 -4.67
N GLU A 50 -15.78 -14.95 -5.60
CA GLU A 50 -15.44 -16.29 -6.07
C GLU A 50 -14.08 -16.26 -6.80
N ARG A 51 -13.29 -17.33 -6.64
CA ARG A 51 -12.09 -17.48 -7.49
C ARG A 51 -12.50 -17.44 -8.94
N PRO A 52 -11.74 -16.71 -9.78
CA PRO A 52 -12.12 -16.56 -11.17
C PRO A 52 -12.24 -17.92 -11.85
N ARG A 53 -13.41 -18.20 -12.39
CA ARG A 53 -13.63 -19.32 -13.32
C ARG A 53 -13.53 -18.76 -14.73
N VAL A 54 -12.47 -19.12 -15.44
CA VAL A 54 -12.32 -18.71 -16.83
C VAL A 54 -12.90 -19.79 -17.71
N GLU A 55 -14.01 -19.48 -18.35
CA GLU A 55 -14.66 -20.40 -19.27
C GLU A 55 -13.89 -20.56 -20.60
N ASN A 56 -13.13 -19.51 -21.01
CA ASN A 56 -12.39 -19.49 -22.27
C ASN A 56 -11.13 -18.61 -22.16
N GLY A 57 -10.12 -19.04 -21.46
CA GLY A 57 -8.84 -18.32 -21.37
C GLY A 57 -7.89 -18.91 -20.33
N GLU A 58 -6.62 -18.65 -20.49
CA GLU A 58 -5.61 -18.98 -19.50
C GLU A 58 -5.50 -17.83 -18.50
N ILE A 59 -5.50 -18.16 -17.19
CA ILE A 59 -5.23 -17.21 -16.12
C ILE A 59 -3.76 -17.29 -15.77
N CYS A 60 -3.12 -16.11 -15.71
CA CYS A 60 -1.77 -15.95 -15.21
C CYS A 60 -1.79 -15.06 -13.97
N GLU A 61 -1.51 -15.64 -12.81
CA GLU A 61 -1.38 -14.90 -11.57
C GLU A 61 -0.22 -13.90 -11.66
N ILE A 62 -0.40 -12.69 -11.11
CA ILE A 62 0.60 -11.63 -11.13
C ILE A 62 1.21 -11.47 -9.73
N ILE A 63 0.42 -11.65 -8.68
CA ILE A 63 0.88 -11.57 -7.29
C ILE A 63 1.24 -12.97 -6.79
N ASP A 64 2.43 -13.10 -6.20
CA ASP A 64 2.92 -14.33 -5.61
C ASP A 64 2.71 -14.35 -4.08
N ASP A 65 2.88 -15.54 -3.48
CA ASP A 65 2.85 -15.77 -2.03
C ASP A 65 1.64 -15.13 -1.32
N MET A 66 0.45 -15.38 -1.85
CA MET A 66 -0.79 -14.82 -1.31
C MET A 66 -1.14 -15.31 0.11
N ASN A 67 -0.41 -16.29 0.61
CA ASN A 67 -0.53 -16.75 2.00
C ASN A 67 0.51 -16.11 2.92
N PHE A 68 1.30 -15.17 2.40
CA PHE A 68 2.39 -14.49 3.13
C PHE A 68 3.39 -15.45 3.76
N ALA A 69 3.53 -16.67 3.21
CA ALA A 69 4.37 -17.72 3.78
C ALA A 69 5.86 -17.35 3.81
N HIS A 70 6.28 -16.43 2.95
CA HIS A 70 7.66 -15.97 2.83
C HIS A 70 8.04 -14.83 3.76
N GLY A 71 7.13 -14.34 4.62
CA GLY A 71 7.41 -13.21 5.50
C GLY A 71 7.55 -11.89 4.75
N PHE A 72 8.20 -10.92 5.39
CA PHE A 72 8.27 -9.56 4.86
C PHE A 72 9.67 -8.96 5.00
N GLU A 73 10.11 -8.23 3.97
CA GLU A 73 11.16 -7.24 4.10
C GLU A 73 10.61 -5.98 4.77
N ILE A 74 11.37 -5.36 5.66
CA ILE A 74 11.00 -4.12 6.31
C ILE A 74 11.69 -2.95 5.62
N SER A 75 10.92 -2.05 5.03
CA SER A 75 11.44 -0.88 4.32
C SER A 75 12.04 0.15 5.27
N LYS A 76 12.85 1.06 4.72
CA LYS A 76 13.29 2.26 5.40
C LYS A 76 12.12 3.24 5.62
N PHE A 77 12.36 4.27 6.42
CA PHE A 77 11.37 5.31 6.72
C PHE A 77 11.08 6.27 5.54
N HIS A 78 11.93 6.31 4.54
CA HIS A 78 11.82 7.19 3.37
C HIS A 78 11.55 6.38 2.11
N SER A 79 10.50 6.74 1.37
CA SER A 79 10.06 6.04 0.16
C SER A 79 11.08 6.11 -0.97
N ASN A 80 11.78 7.24 -1.12
CA ASN A 80 12.82 7.42 -2.14
C ASN A 80 14.08 6.59 -1.88
N SER A 81 14.23 6.01 -0.69
CA SER A 81 15.33 5.09 -0.33
C SER A 81 14.91 3.62 -0.31
N SER A 82 13.66 3.31 -0.67
CA SER A 82 13.11 1.95 -0.59
C SER A 82 13.69 0.97 -1.61
N GLY A 83 14.29 1.43 -2.70
CA GLY A 83 14.99 0.58 -3.67
C GLY A 83 16.35 0.03 -3.19
N GLY A 84 16.68 0.19 -1.92
CA GLY A 84 17.95 -0.27 -1.32
C GLY A 84 17.80 -1.50 -0.43
N ILE A 85 18.87 -1.80 0.32
CA ILE A 85 18.88 -2.86 1.33
C ILE A 85 17.79 -2.57 2.37
N PRO A 86 16.89 -3.52 2.68
CA PRO A 86 15.88 -3.35 3.71
C PRO A 86 16.52 -3.10 5.09
N LEU A 87 15.76 -2.52 6.03
CA LEU A 87 16.21 -2.34 7.41
C LEU A 87 16.35 -3.69 8.12
N GLY A 88 15.51 -4.65 7.78
CA GLY A 88 15.47 -5.97 8.37
C GLY A 88 14.35 -6.80 7.79
N TYR A 89 14.03 -7.87 8.48
CA TYR A 89 13.11 -8.89 7.98
C TYR A 89 12.16 -9.35 9.07
N PHE A 90 10.91 -9.56 8.72
CA PHE A 90 9.93 -10.25 9.53
C PHE A 90 9.85 -11.72 9.07
N ASP A 91 10.81 -12.51 9.55
CA ASP A 91 10.90 -13.95 9.30
C ASP A 91 10.37 -14.73 10.50
N TYR A 92 9.11 -15.12 10.45
CA TYR A 92 8.48 -15.87 11.53
C TYR A 92 8.76 -17.39 11.46
N ASP A 93 9.49 -17.87 10.49
CA ASP A 93 9.97 -19.25 10.39
C ASP A 93 11.45 -19.40 10.71
N GLY A 94 12.23 -18.30 10.70
CA GLY A 94 13.66 -18.28 10.98
C GLY A 94 14.49 -19.05 9.96
N LYS A 95 14.03 -19.21 8.72
CA LYS A 95 14.63 -20.10 7.72
C LYS A 95 15.03 -19.42 6.41
N ARG A 96 14.85 -18.09 6.31
CA ARG A 96 14.99 -17.40 5.03
C ARG A 96 16.27 -16.62 4.95
N ALA A 97 16.88 -16.65 3.78
CA ALA A 97 17.98 -15.78 3.44
C ALA A 97 17.46 -14.43 2.90
N PRO A 98 18.25 -13.34 3.00
CA PRO A 98 17.96 -12.12 2.27
C PRO A 98 17.73 -12.41 0.78
N GLY A 99 16.61 -11.90 0.22
CA GLY A 99 16.21 -12.15 -1.17
C GLY A 99 15.18 -13.28 -1.37
N ASP A 100 14.84 -14.01 -0.30
CA ASP A 100 13.78 -15.04 -0.36
C ASP A 100 12.39 -14.45 0.00
N TYR A 101 12.37 -13.19 0.46
CA TYR A 101 11.13 -12.51 0.83
C TYR A 101 10.41 -12.00 -0.42
N VAL A 102 9.12 -12.28 -0.49
CA VAL A 102 8.27 -11.89 -1.61
C VAL A 102 7.57 -10.56 -1.31
N TRP A 103 7.15 -10.37 -0.05
CA TRP A 103 6.46 -9.16 0.40
C TRP A 103 7.39 -8.21 1.15
N SER A 104 7.03 -6.94 1.12
CA SER A 104 7.65 -5.89 1.93
C SER A 104 6.60 -5.16 2.76
N VAL A 105 7.02 -4.62 3.91
CA VAL A 105 6.25 -3.66 4.71
C VAL A 105 6.85 -2.28 4.54
N GLY A 106 6.06 -1.35 4.03
CA GLY A 106 6.37 0.07 3.93
C GLY A 106 5.93 0.80 5.20
N GLN A 107 6.90 1.41 5.91
CA GLN A 107 6.68 2.23 7.10
C GLN A 107 7.14 3.68 6.88
N TRP A 108 6.96 4.19 5.68
CA TRP A 108 7.43 5.51 5.31
C TRP A 108 6.74 6.59 6.15
N GLY A 109 7.51 7.59 6.56
CA GLY A 109 7.03 8.68 7.40
C GLY A 109 6.65 8.30 8.84
N CYS A 110 6.79 7.03 9.25
CA CYS A 110 6.58 6.59 10.63
C CYS A 110 7.72 7.02 11.54
N LYS A 111 7.42 7.24 12.82
CA LYS A 111 8.41 7.46 13.89
C LYS A 111 8.70 6.17 14.65
N VAL A 112 7.70 5.30 14.79
CA VAL A 112 7.87 4.01 15.46
C VAL A 112 8.40 3.01 14.44
N ASN A 113 9.57 2.41 14.75
CA ASN A 113 10.20 1.45 13.86
C ASN A 113 9.60 0.06 14.05
N PHE A 114 9.19 -0.56 12.97
CA PHE A 114 8.65 -1.92 12.96
C PHE A 114 9.63 -2.94 13.60
N LEU A 115 10.92 -2.79 13.38
CA LEU A 115 11.94 -3.70 13.94
C LEU A 115 12.10 -3.60 15.45
N ASP A 116 11.87 -2.43 16.05
CA ASP A 116 12.09 -2.23 17.49
C ASP A 116 11.21 -3.16 18.34
N ALA A 117 10.05 -3.56 17.84
CA ALA A 117 9.20 -4.55 18.52
C ALA A 117 9.55 -5.99 18.11
N LEU A 118 9.97 -6.24 16.86
CA LEU A 118 10.36 -7.58 16.41
C LEU A 118 11.60 -8.11 17.14
N GLU A 119 12.52 -7.22 17.50
CA GLU A 119 13.75 -7.58 18.24
C GLU A 119 13.49 -7.87 19.73
N LYS A 120 12.32 -7.52 20.25
CA LYS A 120 11.92 -7.83 21.63
C LYS A 120 11.30 -9.21 21.70
N GLU A 121 11.54 -9.90 22.82
CA GLU A 121 10.83 -11.14 23.14
C GLU A 121 9.31 -10.87 23.13
N GLY A 122 8.56 -11.64 22.33
CA GLY A 122 7.12 -11.44 22.15
C GLY A 122 6.74 -10.30 21.22
N GLY A 123 7.65 -9.85 20.34
CA GLY A 123 7.39 -8.83 19.32
C GLY A 123 6.31 -9.20 18.31
N TYR A 124 5.99 -10.48 18.20
CA TYR A 124 4.82 -11.01 17.51
C TYR A 124 4.34 -12.29 18.16
N THR A 125 3.08 -12.65 17.90
CA THR A 125 2.52 -13.94 18.33
C THR A 125 2.28 -14.83 17.11
N ARG A 126 2.36 -16.16 17.31
CA ARG A 126 2.07 -17.14 16.28
C ARG A 126 1.30 -18.31 16.87
N GLU A 127 0.14 -18.60 16.31
CA GLU A 127 -0.68 -19.74 16.66
C GLU A 127 -1.30 -20.37 15.39
N GLY A 128 -0.91 -21.60 15.10
CA GLY A 128 -1.28 -22.23 13.84
C GLY A 128 -0.73 -21.43 12.63
N GLY A 129 -1.60 -21.07 11.69
CA GLY A 129 -1.27 -20.21 10.55
C GLY A 129 -1.43 -18.70 10.82
N LYS A 130 -1.86 -18.33 12.04
CA LYS A 130 -2.15 -16.95 12.42
C LYS A 130 -0.92 -16.29 13.04
N ILE A 131 -0.52 -15.12 12.53
CA ILE A 131 0.67 -14.38 12.96
C ILE A 131 0.25 -12.93 13.18
N VAL A 132 0.53 -12.39 14.38
CA VAL A 132 0.16 -11.02 14.75
C VAL A 132 1.39 -10.28 15.24
N TYR A 133 1.75 -9.24 14.52
CA TYR A 133 2.68 -8.21 14.95
C TYR A 133 1.90 -7.00 15.47
N ASN A 134 2.36 -6.44 16.60
CA ASN A 134 1.80 -5.23 17.18
C ASN A 134 2.89 -4.48 17.97
N ASP A 135 3.28 -3.28 17.51
CA ASP A 135 4.27 -2.43 18.19
C ASP A 135 3.61 -1.32 19.04
N GLY A 136 2.29 -1.34 19.15
CA GLY A 136 1.49 -0.31 19.82
C GLY A 136 1.04 0.80 18.87
N SER A 137 1.83 1.15 17.86
CA SER A 137 1.47 2.08 16.81
C SER A 137 0.90 1.38 15.58
N LYS A 138 1.52 0.28 15.15
CA LYS A 138 1.13 -0.47 13.95
C LYS A 138 0.75 -1.91 14.29
N ILE A 139 -0.18 -2.44 13.51
CA ILE A 139 -0.58 -3.84 13.51
C ILE A 139 -0.42 -4.38 12.11
N LEU A 140 0.19 -5.55 12.01
CA LEU A 140 0.17 -6.42 10.86
C LEU A 140 -0.21 -7.81 11.34
N ALA A 141 -1.41 -8.27 10.96
CA ALA A 141 -1.88 -9.60 11.33
C ALA A 141 -2.27 -10.37 10.07
N ILE A 142 -1.77 -11.59 9.93
CA ILE A 142 -2.03 -12.46 8.79
C ILE A 142 -2.66 -13.77 9.23
N ASP A 143 -3.53 -14.31 8.38
CA ASP A 143 -3.98 -15.70 8.45
C ASP A 143 -3.43 -16.46 7.23
N ALA A 144 -2.27 -17.06 7.38
CA ALA A 144 -1.58 -17.79 6.31
C ALA A 144 -2.35 -19.04 5.82
N THR A 145 -3.46 -19.40 6.45
CA THR A 145 -4.37 -20.47 6.00
C THR A 145 -5.36 -19.98 4.93
N LYS A 146 -5.46 -18.64 4.74
CA LYS A 146 -6.38 -18.00 3.81
C LYS A 146 -5.60 -17.20 2.77
N THR A 147 -6.14 -17.10 1.56
CA THR A 147 -5.52 -16.37 0.46
C THR A 147 -5.74 -14.86 0.62
N GLY A 148 -4.66 -14.08 0.71
CA GLY A 148 -4.70 -12.63 0.77
C GLY A 148 -5.32 -12.06 2.05
N ASN A 149 -5.38 -12.84 3.14
CA ASN A 149 -6.00 -12.40 4.38
C ASN A 149 -4.99 -11.70 5.28
N ILE A 150 -5.17 -10.39 5.44
CA ILE A 150 -4.27 -9.55 6.25
C ILE A 150 -5.03 -8.38 6.88
N ARG A 151 -4.71 -8.06 8.14
CA ARG A 151 -5.16 -6.86 8.83
C ARG A 151 -4.00 -5.88 8.96
N LEU A 152 -4.26 -4.64 8.58
CA LEU A 152 -3.34 -3.52 8.71
C LEU A 152 -3.98 -2.44 9.58
N ALA A 153 -3.30 -2.02 10.64
CA ALA A 153 -3.74 -0.88 11.42
C ALA A 153 -2.57 0.04 11.73
N ILE A 154 -2.87 1.32 11.90
CA ILE A 154 -1.89 2.32 12.31
C ILE A 154 -2.56 3.40 13.14
N LYS A 155 -1.94 3.71 14.29
CA LYS A 155 -2.33 4.83 15.14
C LYS A 155 -1.53 6.06 14.76
N GLY A 156 -2.07 6.86 13.84
CA GLY A 156 -1.47 8.13 13.47
C GLY A 156 -1.30 9.07 14.65
N SER A 157 -2.18 8.98 15.65
CA SER A 157 -2.04 9.72 16.90
C SER A 157 -0.69 9.47 17.61
N LEU A 158 -0.21 8.24 17.63
CA LEU A 158 1.10 7.90 18.22
C LEU A 158 2.25 8.31 17.30
N GLU A 159 2.06 8.24 15.99
CA GLU A 159 3.07 8.68 15.01
C GLU A 159 3.24 10.20 14.99
N TYR A 160 2.17 10.99 15.12
CA TYR A 160 2.25 12.44 15.25
C TYR A 160 2.60 12.86 16.68
N GLY A 161 2.11 12.11 17.69
CA GLY A 161 2.37 12.36 19.11
C GLY A 161 1.48 13.44 19.71
N LYS A 162 1.98 14.11 20.76
CA LYS A 162 1.26 15.17 21.48
C LYS A 162 1.98 16.52 21.38
N ASN A 163 1.20 17.58 21.41
CA ASN A 163 1.66 18.94 21.58
C ASN A 163 2.12 19.19 23.04
N ALA A 164 2.78 20.31 23.28
CA ALA A 164 3.27 20.68 24.62
C ALA A 164 2.15 20.88 25.66
N ASP A 165 0.92 21.16 25.20
CA ASP A 165 -0.26 21.30 26.05
C ASP A 165 -0.98 19.96 26.33
N GLY A 166 -0.42 18.85 25.84
CA GLY A 166 -0.97 17.50 26.00
C GLY A 166 -2.07 17.12 24.99
N SER A 167 -2.51 18.01 24.13
CA SER A 167 -3.43 17.70 23.05
C SER A 167 -2.74 16.85 21.97
N TRP A 168 -3.52 16.07 21.21
CA TRP A 168 -2.97 15.29 20.09
C TRP A 168 -2.46 16.21 18.98
N ALA A 169 -1.24 15.94 18.53
CA ALA A 169 -0.65 16.66 17.42
C ALA A 169 -1.25 16.18 16.08
N ASP A 170 -1.10 17.01 15.07
CA ASP A 170 -1.54 16.74 13.71
C ASP A 170 -0.47 17.18 12.71
N ARG A 171 -0.62 16.83 11.45
CA ARG A 171 0.22 17.33 10.38
C ARG A 171 0.06 18.86 10.27
N GLN A 172 1.17 19.57 10.23
CA GLN A 172 1.19 21.03 10.29
C GLN A 172 1.58 21.67 8.95
N ASP A 173 2.16 20.92 8.04
CA ASP A 173 2.64 21.42 6.76
C ASP A 173 2.42 20.39 5.65
N VAL A 174 2.02 20.85 4.48
CA VAL A 174 1.80 20.01 3.30
C VAL A 174 3.08 19.31 2.80
N THR A 175 4.23 19.84 3.15
CA THR A 175 5.54 19.28 2.76
C THR A 175 5.99 18.14 3.66
N TYR A 176 5.41 18.01 4.87
CA TYR A 176 5.80 16.95 5.80
C TYR A 176 5.34 15.58 5.29
N ASN A 177 6.21 14.60 5.45
CA ASN A 177 5.88 13.20 5.24
C ASN A 177 4.77 12.76 6.21
N TRP A 178 4.07 11.70 5.84
CA TRP A 178 3.03 11.11 6.68
C TRP A 178 3.25 9.62 6.86
N PRO A 179 2.75 9.05 7.97
CA PRO A 179 2.97 7.64 8.27
C PRO A 179 2.18 6.73 7.33
N HIS A 180 2.82 5.62 7.00
CA HIS A 180 2.30 4.55 6.16
C HIS A 180 2.34 3.20 6.90
N ASN A 181 1.36 2.37 6.64
CA ASN A 181 1.41 0.93 6.91
C ASN A 181 0.91 0.20 5.67
N ILE A 182 1.84 -0.14 4.79
CA ILE A 182 1.57 -0.64 3.44
C ILE A 182 2.31 -1.95 3.26
N ILE A 183 1.68 -2.93 2.61
CA ILE A 183 2.39 -4.09 2.09
C ILE A 183 2.60 -3.92 0.58
N GLY A 184 3.72 -4.40 0.09
CA GLY A 184 4.07 -4.32 -1.33
C GLY A 184 4.86 -5.51 -1.82
N GLN A 185 4.88 -5.67 -3.14
CA GLN A 185 5.62 -6.74 -3.82
C GLN A 185 6.21 -6.22 -5.12
N TYR A 186 7.45 -6.62 -5.44
CA TYR A 186 8.02 -6.44 -6.77
C TYR A 186 7.53 -7.57 -7.68
N LEU A 187 6.87 -7.22 -8.77
CA LEU A 187 6.17 -8.16 -9.63
C LEU A 187 6.95 -8.51 -10.90
N ASN A 188 7.58 -7.51 -11.51
CA ASN A 188 8.28 -7.65 -12.79
C ASN A 188 7.46 -8.39 -13.86
N CYS A 189 6.14 -8.14 -13.88
CA CYS A 189 5.24 -8.71 -14.87
C CYS A 189 5.43 -7.96 -16.19
N GLU A 190 6.36 -8.45 -16.98
CA GLU A 190 6.58 -8.03 -18.36
C GLU A 190 5.44 -8.60 -19.23
N ASP A 191 5.22 -8.01 -20.38
CA ASP A 191 4.28 -8.52 -21.39
C ASP A 191 2.82 -8.61 -20.91
N ILE A 192 2.24 -7.43 -20.78
CA ILE A 192 0.79 -7.30 -20.58
C ILE A 192 0.03 -7.01 -21.89
N SER A 193 0.73 -7.04 -23.03
CA SER A 193 0.18 -6.72 -24.34
C SER A 193 -0.78 -7.77 -24.86
N ASP A 194 -0.59 -9.02 -24.43
CA ASP A 194 -1.43 -10.18 -24.79
C ASP A 194 -2.67 -10.32 -23.91
N ALA A 195 -2.76 -9.54 -22.83
CA ALA A 195 -3.87 -9.61 -21.89
C ALA A 195 -5.18 -9.13 -22.52
N LYS A 196 -6.21 -9.96 -22.47
CA LYS A 196 -7.60 -9.55 -22.74
C LYS A 196 -8.18 -8.75 -21.60
N LYS A 197 -7.78 -9.10 -20.35
CA LYS A 197 -8.13 -8.41 -19.12
C LYS A 197 -6.96 -8.44 -18.15
N ILE A 198 -6.87 -7.43 -17.30
CA ILE A 198 -6.00 -7.41 -16.12
C ILE A 198 -6.90 -7.13 -14.93
N MET A 199 -7.08 -8.16 -14.11
CA MET A 199 -8.02 -8.11 -12.99
C MET A 199 -7.31 -7.73 -11.68
N MET A 200 -7.90 -6.79 -10.95
CA MET A 200 -7.58 -6.53 -9.54
C MET A 200 -8.82 -6.85 -8.71
N GLU A 201 -8.63 -7.69 -7.70
CA GLU A 201 -9.70 -8.15 -6.82
C GLU A 201 -9.30 -7.97 -5.37
N VAL A 202 -10.17 -7.33 -4.59
CA VAL A 202 -9.99 -7.17 -3.15
C VAL A 202 -11.33 -7.16 -2.43
N GLU A 203 -11.34 -7.81 -1.29
CA GLU A 203 -12.44 -7.81 -0.35
C GLU A 203 -11.95 -7.32 1.00
N TYR A 204 -12.60 -6.31 1.56
CA TYR A 204 -12.08 -5.61 2.73
C TYR A 204 -13.19 -5.04 3.62
N THR A 205 -12.80 -4.72 4.86
CA THR A 205 -13.58 -3.91 5.81
C THR A 205 -12.67 -2.84 6.39
N VAL A 206 -13.07 -1.58 6.36
CA VAL A 206 -12.47 -0.54 7.19
C VAL A 206 -13.11 -0.66 8.57
N ASN A 207 -12.40 -1.27 9.52
CA ASN A 207 -12.93 -1.54 10.85
C ASN A 207 -13.17 -0.24 11.63
N SER A 208 -12.20 0.68 11.54
CA SER A 208 -12.30 2.00 12.15
C SER A 208 -11.43 3.02 11.42
N CYS A 209 -11.81 4.29 11.52
CA CYS A 209 -10.99 5.42 11.12
C CYS A 209 -11.40 6.62 11.98
N GLU A 210 -10.59 6.97 12.95
CA GLU A 210 -10.88 8.02 13.93
C GLU A 210 -9.80 9.09 13.89
N ARG A 211 -10.21 10.35 14.01
CA ARG A 211 -9.31 11.49 14.14
C ARG A 211 -9.35 12.03 15.57
N LEU A 212 -8.19 12.06 16.23
CA LEU A 212 -8.08 12.50 17.62
C LEU A 212 -7.83 14.00 17.83
N PRO A 213 -7.09 14.72 16.96
CA PRO A 213 -6.92 16.15 17.10
C PRO A 213 -8.25 16.91 17.04
N ILE A 214 -8.41 17.90 17.91
CA ILE A 214 -9.58 18.80 17.94
C ILE A 214 -9.43 19.98 16.98
N SER A 215 -8.27 20.16 16.35
CA SER A 215 -8.01 21.19 15.35
C SER A 215 -8.92 21.03 14.13
N PRO A 216 -9.28 22.12 13.42
CA PRO A 216 -10.05 22.03 12.18
C PRO A 216 -9.37 21.13 11.15
N ILE A 217 -10.19 20.40 10.39
CA ILE A 217 -9.69 19.58 9.27
C ILE A 217 -9.35 20.47 8.09
N ASP A 218 -8.13 20.39 7.60
CA ASP A 218 -7.75 20.91 6.28
C ASP A 218 -7.65 19.73 5.30
N PRO A 219 -8.55 19.61 4.32
CA PRO A 219 -8.54 18.48 3.39
C PRO A 219 -7.32 18.46 2.46
N ALA A 220 -6.54 19.53 2.39
CA ALA A 220 -5.26 19.52 1.68
C ALA A 220 -4.15 18.83 2.48
N MET A 221 -4.29 18.76 3.80
CA MET A 221 -3.28 18.21 4.71
C MET A 221 -3.73 16.93 5.44
N HIS A 222 -5.04 16.79 5.71
CA HIS A 222 -5.56 15.80 6.64
C HIS A 222 -6.46 14.78 5.94
N ALA A 223 -6.01 13.53 5.90
CA ALA A 223 -6.80 12.40 5.43
C ALA A 223 -6.37 11.10 6.12
N GLY A 224 -7.30 10.16 6.25
CA GLY A 224 -7.02 8.75 6.43
C GLY A 224 -7.41 8.04 5.14
N GLN A 225 -6.48 7.27 4.56
CA GLN A 225 -6.65 6.67 3.24
C GLN A 225 -6.31 5.19 3.25
N PHE A 226 -7.10 4.41 2.51
CA PHE A 226 -6.80 3.04 2.15
C PHE A 226 -6.82 2.91 0.64
N GLN A 227 -5.67 2.50 0.05
CA GLN A 227 -5.43 2.58 -1.39
C GLN A 227 -4.72 1.32 -1.88
N TRP A 228 -4.89 1.04 -3.17
CA TRP A 228 -4.14 0.01 -3.89
C TRP A 228 -3.52 0.58 -5.16
N PHE A 229 -2.20 0.50 -5.25
CA PHE A 229 -1.42 0.97 -6.39
C PHE A 229 -0.60 -0.14 -7.02
N ILE A 230 -0.33 0.02 -8.31
CA ILE A 230 0.73 -0.66 -9.05
C ILE A 230 1.66 0.38 -9.67
N SER A 231 2.92 0.04 -9.84
CA SER A 231 3.82 0.82 -10.70
C SER A 231 3.78 0.27 -12.11
N LEU A 232 3.70 1.17 -13.09
CA LEU A 232 3.79 0.87 -14.50
C LEU A 232 5.03 1.52 -15.06
N THR A 233 5.91 0.73 -15.70
CA THR A 233 7.16 1.22 -16.27
C THR A 233 7.18 0.94 -17.77
N ASN A 234 7.53 1.95 -18.57
CA ASN A 234 7.77 1.78 -19.99
C ASN A 234 9.09 1.07 -20.22
N ILE A 235 9.04 -0.14 -20.75
CA ILE A 235 10.21 -0.99 -21.01
C ILE A 235 10.61 -1.07 -22.49
N ASN A 236 9.92 -0.33 -23.38
CA ASN A 236 10.26 -0.27 -24.79
C ASN A 236 11.46 0.66 -25.04
N PRO A 237 12.65 0.13 -25.42
CA PRO A 237 13.86 0.94 -25.59
C PRO A 237 13.77 1.91 -26.78
N GLU A 238 12.82 1.72 -27.69
CA GLU A 238 12.58 2.62 -28.83
C GLU A 238 11.62 3.78 -28.47
N SER A 239 11.00 3.73 -27.30
CA SER A 239 10.09 4.78 -26.85
C SER A 239 10.84 6.00 -26.33
N PRO A 240 10.38 7.23 -26.61
CA PRO A 240 10.99 8.44 -26.05
C PRO A 240 10.89 8.53 -24.52
N SER A 241 9.96 7.78 -23.92
CA SER A 241 9.77 7.69 -22.48
C SER A 241 10.26 6.35 -21.88
N TYR A 242 11.27 5.73 -22.51
CA TYR A 242 11.89 4.51 -21.98
C TYR A 242 12.36 4.69 -20.53
N ASN A 243 12.04 3.73 -19.66
CA ASN A 243 12.28 3.74 -18.21
C ASN A 243 11.46 4.77 -17.42
N GLU A 244 10.58 5.54 -18.04
CA GLU A 244 9.63 6.33 -17.28
C GLU A 244 8.57 5.43 -16.62
N SER A 245 8.13 5.84 -15.42
CA SER A 245 7.16 5.09 -14.64
C SER A 245 6.03 5.98 -14.14
N MET A 246 4.88 5.38 -13.86
CA MET A 246 3.78 6.03 -13.16
C MET A 246 3.19 5.14 -12.08
N TRP A 247 2.60 5.74 -11.06
CA TRP A 247 1.70 5.09 -10.14
C TRP A 247 0.30 5.01 -10.75
N PHE A 248 -0.29 3.82 -10.68
CA PHE A 248 -1.61 3.56 -11.20
C PHE A 248 -2.42 2.79 -10.16
N GLY A 249 -3.66 3.20 -9.88
CA GLY A 249 -4.46 2.48 -8.88
C GLY A 249 -5.81 3.13 -8.59
N PHE A 250 -6.33 2.84 -7.41
CA PHE A 250 -7.59 3.38 -6.91
C PHE A 250 -7.60 3.49 -5.38
N SER A 251 -8.46 4.37 -4.89
CA SER A 251 -8.71 4.50 -3.46
C SER A 251 -9.96 3.72 -3.07
N MET A 252 -9.86 2.92 -2.03
CA MET A 252 -10.96 2.15 -1.44
C MET A 252 -11.62 2.90 -0.29
N PHE A 253 -10.89 3.80 0.36
CA PHE A 253 -11.40 4.65 1.43
C PHE A 253 -10.58 5.94 1.51
N ASP A 254 -11.28 7.06 1.68
CA ASP A 254 -10.66 8.37 1.90
C ASP A 254 -11.62 9.23 2.72
N THR A 255 -11.16 9.69 3.87
CA THR A 255 -11.99 10.51 4.78
C THR A 255 -12.47 11.81 4.15
N ARG A 256 -11.80 12.30 3.10
CA ARG A 256 -12.20 13.50 2.35
C ARG A 256 -13.46 13.30 1.51
N SER A 257 -13.81 12.05 1.24
CA SER A 257 -15.02 11.72 0.44
C SER A 257 -16.33 11.84 1.20
N GLN A 258 -16.31 12.14 2.50
CA GLN A 258 -17.47 12.46 3.35
C GLN A 258 -18.67 11.51 3.18
N GLY A 259 -18.42 10.21 3.10
CA GLY A 259 -19.44 9.18 2.89
C GLY A 259 -19.72 8.84 1.43
N GLY A 260 -19.02 9.48 0.47
CA GLY A 260 -19.06 9.14 -0.93
C GLY A 260 -17.89 8.23 -1.37
N THR A 261 -17.96 7.79 -2.62
CA THR A 261 -16.86 7.04 -3.25
C THR A 261 -15.66 7.96 -3.47
N PRO A 262 -14.43 7.53 -3.13
CA PRO A 262 -13.23 8.31 -3.44
C PRO A 262 -13.12 8.58 -4.95
N GLY A 263 -12.83 9.84 -5.28
CA GLY A 263 -12.65 10.29 -6.66
C GLY A 263 -11.35 9.82 -7.29
N GLY A 264 -11.22 10.01 -8.60
CA GLY A 264 -9.98 9.79 -9.32
C GLY A 264 -8.98 10.94 -9.14
N LEU A 265 -7.70 10.67 -9.44
CA LEU A 265 -6.61 11.64 -9.42
C LEU A 265 -5.75 11.51 -10.67
N ALA A 266 -5.26 12.63 -11.21
CA ALA A 266 -4.28 12.67 -12.29
C ALA A 266 -3.31 13.83 -12.04
N ALA A 267 -2.21 13.56 -11.35
CA ALA A 267 -1.24 14.55 -10.90
C ALA A 267 0.16 13.93 -10.76
N TYR A 268 1.20 14.75 -10.66
CA TYR A 268 2.51 14.26 -10.23
C TYR A 268 2.53 14.06 -8.72
N ASP A 269 3.22 13.01 -8.27
CA ASP A 269 3.57 12.83 -6.87
C ASP A 269 4.58 13.91 -6.48
N GLY A 270 4.10 14.85 -5.69
CA GLY A 270 4.88 16.01 -5.30
C GLY A 270 4.32 16.67 -4.04
N GLY A 271 4.95 17.76 -3.63
CA GLY A 271 4.50 18.57 -2.52
C GLY A 271 4.97 18.08 -1.14
N LYS A 272 5.25 16.80 -0.94
CA LYS A 272 5.90 16.29 0.26
C LYS A 272 7.42 16.14 0.07
N GLU A 273 8.14 16.13 1.17
CA GLU A 273 9.60 16.01 1.20
C GLU A 273 10.09 14.71 0.57
N ASP A 274 9.38 13.62 0.84
CA ASP A 274 9.70 12.26 0.38
C ASP A 274 8.74 11.82 -0.75
N ASN A 275 8.76 12.54 -1.86
CA ASN A 275 7.95 12.22 -3.04
C ASN A 275 8.76 11.45 -4.10
N THR A 276 8.08 10.70 -4.95
CA THR A 276 8.68 9.93 -6.03
C THR A 276 8.86 10.73 -7.32
N GLY A 277 8.19 11.87 -7.47
CA GLY A 277 8.13 12.64 -8.69
C GLY A 277 7.41 11.95 -9.86
N MET A 278 6.89 10.74 -9.64
CA MET A 278 6.18 9.98 -10.67
C MET A 278 4.79 10.56 -10.93
N PHE A 279 4.28 10.36 -12.14
CA PHE A 279 2.88 10.66 -12.42
C PHE A 279 1.97 9.65 -11.70
N ILE A 280 0.90 10.12 -11.06
CA ILE A 280 -0.10 9.30 -10.40
C ILE A 280 -1.37 9.36 -11.23
N TYR A 281 -1.93 8.20 -11.56
CA TYR A 281 -3.27 8.08 -12.09
C TYR A 281 -4.10 7.13 -11.24
N MET A 282 -5.10 7.70 -10.57
CA MET A 282 -6.13 6.94 -9.85
C MET A 282 -7.43 7.02 -10.63
N PHE A 283 -8.01 5.88 -10.95
CA PHE A 283 -9.35 5.87 -11.53
C PHE A 283 -10.42 5.84 -10.42
N SER A 284 -11.61 6.35 -10.75
CA SER A 284 -12.76 6.29 -9.84
C SER A 284 -13.41 4.92 -9.90
N LEU A 285 -13.62 4.29 -8.75
CA LEU A 285 -14.37 3.03 -8.65
C LEU A 285 -15.85 3.20 -9.05
N GLU A 286 -16.43 4.38 -8.87
CA GLU A 286 -17.78 4.68 -9.35
C GLU A 286 -17.88 4.57 -10.87
N ASN A 287 -16.89 5.13 -11.60
CA ASN A 287 -16.83 4.99 -13.04
C ASN A 287 -16.60 3.52 -13.46
N ALA A 288 -15.77 2.79 -12.69
CA ALA A 288 -15.51 1.39 -12.96
C ALA A 288 -16.74 0.51 -12.72
N ALA A 289 -17.53 0.79 -11.70
CA ALA A 289 -18.77 0.05 -11.40
C ALA A 289 -19.84 0.15 -12.53
N SER A 290 -19.75 1.19 -13.35
CA SER A 290 -20.67 1.37 -14.49
C SER A 290 -20.27 0.57 -15.73
N MET A 291 -19.12 -0.12 -15.72
CA MET A 291 -18.61 -0.89 -16.86
C MET A 291 -18.97 -2.36 -16.73
N ASP A 292 -19.40 -2.96 -17.85
CA ASP A 292 -19.75 -4.39 -17.91
C ASP A 292 -18.58 -5.30 -17.50
N GLY A 293 -18.89 -6.31 -16.68
CA GLY A 293 -17.94 -7.31 -16.21
C GLY A 293 -17.14 -6.91 -14.97
N ASN A 294 -17.34 -5.72 -14.43
CA ASN A 294 -16.83 -5.32 -13.12
C ASN A 294 -17.87 -5.59 -12.02
N GLU A 295 -17.41 -6.04 -10.87
CA GLU A 295 -18.24 -6.30 -9.70
C GLU A 295 -17.70 -5.46 -8.54
N ILE A 296 -18.35 -4.35 -8.22
CA ILE A 296 -17.87 -3.39 -7.25
C ILE A 296 -18.98 -3.03 -6.27
N THR A 297 -18.76 -3.36 -5.00
CA THR A 297 -19.50 -2.74 -3.91
C THR A 297 -18.86 -1.38 -3.64
N LEU A 298 -19.50 -0.30 -4.08
CA LEU A 298 -18.90 1.04 -4.04
C LEU A 298 -18.39 1.37 -2.64
N PRO A 299 -17.12 1.78 -2.53
CA PRO A 299 -16.57 2.21 -1.27
C PRO A 299 -17.27 3.49 -0.81
N THR A 300 -17.51 3.56 0.48
CA THR A 300 -18.01 4.75 1.14
C THR A 300 -17.08 5.07 2.31
N ALA A 301 -17.13 6.26 2.85
CA ALA A 301 -16.40 6.58 4.09
C ALA A 301 -17.06 5.97 5.34
N ILE A 302 -17.83 4.90 5.19
CA ILE A 302 -18.49 4.18 6.28
C ILE A 302 -17.58 3.04 6.74
N THR A 303 -17.35 2.96 8.05
CA THR A 303 -16.61 1.89 8.70
C THR A 303 -17.52 0.72 9.09
N GLY A 304 -16.92 -0.46 9.29
CA GLY A 304 -17.61 -1.67 9.73
C GLY A 304 -18.38 -2.44 8.64
N GLU A 305 -18.42 -1.93 7.41
CA GLU A 305 -19.07 -2.61 6.30
C GLU A 305 -18.06 -3.34 5.40
N ARG A 306 -18.38 -4.58 5.07
CA ARG A 306 -17.60 -5.37 4.11
C ARG A 306 -17.85 -4.89 2.70
N ARG A 307 -16.78 -4.72 1.92
CA ARG A 307 -16.77 -4.20 0.56
C ARG A 307 -15.95 -5.11 -0.34
N SER A 308 -16.29 -5.11 -1.62
CA SER A 308 -15.54 -5.85 -2.63
C SER A 308 -15.31 -4.99 -3.88
N VAL A 309 -14.16 -5.19 -4.48
CA VAL A 309 -13.78 -4.62 -5.77
C VAL A 309 -13.23 -5.75 -6.61
N LYS A 310 -13.85 -5.99 -7.76
CA LYS A 310 -13.35 -6.85 -8.83
C LYS A 310 -13.42 -6.06 -10.13
N VAL A 311 -12.28 -5.67 -10.64
CA VAL A 311 -12.20 -4.70 -11.72
C VAL A 311 -11.20 -5.11 -12.79
N ASP A 312 -11.61 -5.05 -14.06
CA ASP A 312 -10.69 -5.07 -15.19
C ASP A 312 -10.06 -3.68 -15.35
N ILE A 313 -8.76 -3.60 -15.07
CA ILE A 313 -8.03 -2.33 -15.12
C ILE A 313 -7.52 -1.95 -16.50
N LEU A 314 -7.57 -2.84 -17.49
CA LEU A 314 -6.98 -2.60 -18.82
C LEU A 314 -7.58 -1.36 -19.54
N PRO A 315 -8.90 -1.09 -19.49
CA PRO A 315 -9.47 0.14 -20.05
C PRO A 315 -8.95 1.40 -19.35
N PHE A 316 -8.73 1.32 -18.03
CA PHE A 316 -8.23 2.44 -17.22
C PHE A 316 -6.73 2.68 -17.42
N LEU A 317 -5.93 1.65 -17.72
CA LEU A 317 -4.53 1.80 -18.13
C LEU A 317 -4.42 2.67 -19.39
N LYS A 318 -5.27 2.41 -20.39
CA LYS A 318 -5.34 3.22 -21.62
C LYS A 318 -5.71 4.68 -21.33
N ALA A 319 -6.65 4.91 -20.41
CA ALA A 319 -7.04 6.26 -19.99
C ALA A 319 -5.93 6.95 -19.19
N GLY A 320 -5.24 6.21 -18.32
CA GLY A 320 -4.10 6.68 -17.53
C GLY A 320 -2.94 7.13 -18.39
N LEU A 321 -2.53 6.33 -19.38
CA LEU A 321 -1.51 6.70 -20.35
C LEU A 321 -1.85 8.00 -21.10
N LYS A 322 -3.08 8.08 -21.61
CA LYS A 322 -3.54 9.31 -22.27
C LYS A 322 -3.53 10.53 -21.37
N SER A 323 -3.79 10.33 -20.07
CA SER A 323 -3.73 11.39 -19.07
C SER A 323 -2.29 11.78 -18.76
N ALA A 324 -1.39 10.79 -18.61
CA ALA A 324 0.03 11.00 -18.39
C ALA A 324 0.67 11.77 -19.55
N GLU A 325 0.40 11.34 -20.80
CA GLU A 325 0.91 11.99 -22.01
C GLU A 325 0.52 13.47 -22.09
N LYS A 326 -0.76 13.80 -21.78
CA LYS A 326 -1.22 15.21 -21.72
C LYS A 326 -0.49 16.06 -20.68
N LYS A 327 0.09 15.43 -19.67
CA LYS A 327 0.85 16.07 -18.58
C LYS A 327 2.36 16.01 -18.79
N GLY A 328 2.82 15.41 -19.89
CA GLY A 328 4.22 15.33 -20.24
C GLY A 328 4.95 14.08 -19.73
N ALA A 329 4.23 13.11 -19.13
CA ALA A 329 4.77 11.83 -18.73
C ALA A 329 4.42 10.71 -19.73
N LEU A 330 5.27 9.69 -19.82
CA LEU A 330 5.07 8.48 -20.65
C LEU A 330 4.73 8.80 -22.12
N GLN A 331 5.43 9.78 -22.68
CA GLN A 331 5.21 10.26 -24.04
C GLN A 331 5.33 9.12 -25.06
N GLY A 332 4.26 8.92 -25.85
CA GLY A 332 4.23 7.92 -26.91
C GLY A 332 4.16 6.47 -26.42
N ALA A 333 4.06 6.21 -25.11
CA ALA A 333 3.92 4.87 -24.60
C ALA A 333 2.53 4.29 -24.86
N THR A 334 2.49 2.99 -25.15
CA THR A 334 1.25 2.20 -25.27
C THR A 334 1.20 1.13 -24.17
N VAL A 335 0.06 0.46 -24.02
CA VAL A 335 -0.04 -0.65 -23.04
C VAL A 335 0.97 -1.76 -23.34
N ALA A 336 1.26 -2.00 -24.62
CA ALA A 336 2.24 -3.00 -25.03
C ALA A 336 3.69 -2.68 -24.62
N ASP A 337 3.97 -1.42 -24.32
CA ASP A 337 5.29 -0.97 -23.88
C ASP A 337 5.47 -1.07 -22.35
N LEU A 338 4.41 -1.42 -21.61
CA LEU A 338 4.41 -1.36 -20.16
C LEU A 338 4.72 -2.71 -19.50
N MET A 339 5.43 -2.61 -18.39
CA MET A 339 5.59 -3.67 -17.39
C MET A 339 4.89 -3.25 -16.09
N ILE A 340 4.20 -4.17 -15.43
CA ILE A 340 3.78 -3.99 -14.04
C ILE A 340 4.99 -4.32 -13.17
N GLY A 341 5.59 -3.29 -12.57
CA GLY A 341 6.85 -3.43 -11.84
C GLY A 341 6.66 -3.79 -10.37
N SER A 342 5.63 -3.26 -9.74
CA SER A 342 5.33 -3.49 -8.32
C SER A 342 3.86 -3.29 -8.02
N THR A 343 3.45 -3.78 -6.86
CA THR A 343 2.17 -3.43 -6.23
C THR A 343 2.38 -2.98 -4.81
N ASN A 344 1.49 -2.11 -4.31
CA ASN A 344 1.35 -1.83 -2.89
C ASN A 344 -0.11 -1.58 -2.52
N ILE A 345 -0.51 -2.06 -1.34
CA ILE A 345 -1.84 -1.87 -0.77
C ILE A 345 -1.70 -1.57 0.72
N GLY A 346 -2.43 -0.57 1.22
CA GLY A 346 -2.40 -0.26 2.65
C GLY A 346 -2.85 1.14 2.99
N LEU A 347 -2.40 1.57 4.15
CA LEU A 347 -2.84 2.77 4.84
C LEU A 347 -1.85 3.90 4.66
N GLU A 348 -2.38 5.07 4.31
CA GLU A 348 -1.66 6.33 4.28
C GLU A 348 -2.41 7.36 5.14
N LEU A 349 -1.70 7.99 6.07
CA LEU A 349 -2.30 8.91 7.02
C LEU A 349 -1.70 10.33 6.92
N PRO A 350 -2.00 11.09 5.85
CA PRO A 350 -1.69 12.50 5.82
C PRO A 350 -2.59 13.27 6.81
N GLY A 351 -2.30 13.11 8.11
CA GLY A 351 -3.08 13.62 9.24
C GLY A 351 -3.19 12.58 10.35
N SER A 352 -3.44 13.03 11.56
CA SER A 352 -3.50 12.18 12.75
C SER A 352 -4.82 11.43 12.83
N TYR A 353 -4.93 10.37 12.06
CA TYR A 353 -6.01 9.38 12.11
C TYR A 353 -5.50 8.07 12.70
N ASP A 354 -6.31 7.43 13.53
CA ASP A 354 -6.14 6.03 13.91
C ASP A 354 -7.01 5.18 12.99
N MET A 355 -6.40 4.30 12.19
CA MET A 355 -7.10 3.55 11.16
C MET A 355 -6.78 2.07 11.21
N ASP A 356 -7.79 1.24 10.96
CA ASP A 356 -7.73 -0.21 11.01
C ASP A 356 -8.53 -0.79 9.84
N VAL A 357 -7.90 -1.67 9.06
CA VAL A 357 -8.48 -2.31 7.89
C VAL A 357 -8.19 -3.81 7.90
N GLN A 358 -9.23 -4.61 7.69
CA GLN A 358 -9.13 -6.02 7.36
C GLN A 358 -9.25 -6.19 5.84
N ILE A 359 -8.23 -6.75 5.22
CA ILE A 359 -8.31 -7.33 3.88
C ILE A 359 -8.67 -8.80 4.06
N HIS A 360 -9.83 -9.22 3.58
CA HIS A 360 -10.33 -10.60 3.69
C HIS A 360 -9.72 -11.49 2.61
N SER A 361 -9.58 -10.94 1.41
CA SER A 361 -8.90 -11.56 0.28
C SER A 361 -8.43 -10.50 -0.71
N MET A 362 -7.39 -10.80 -1.46
CA MET A 362 -6.95 -9.97 -2.60
C MET A 362 -6.32 -10.86 -3.66
N ASN A 363 -6.37 -10.41 -4.92
CA ASN A 363 -5.66 -11.06 -6.02
C ASN A 363 -5.43 -10.10 -7.18
N MET A 364 -4.42 -10.37 -8.00
CA MET A 364 -4.22 -9.71 -9.29
C MET A 364 -3.74 -10.73 -10.32
N TYR A 365 -4.39 -10.77 -11.48
CA TYR A 365 -4.09 -11.72 -12.53
C TYR A 365 -4.42 -11.16 -13.92
N LYS A 366 -3.79 -11.72 -14.96
CA LYS A 366 -4.16 -11.44 -16.34
C LYS A 366 -4.92 -12.62 -16.94
N VAL A 367 -5.83 -12.34 -17.85
CA VAL A 367 -6.56 -13.29 -18.69
C VAL A 367 -6.00 -13.17 -20.10
N LEU A 368 -5.52 -14.28 -20.65
CA LEU A 368 -4.93 -14.40 -21.99
C LEU A 368 -5.97 -14.76 -23.06
#